data_0989c9e495444a43fc6ee41baba23666
#
_entry.id   0989c9e495444a43fc6ee41baba23666
#
_cell.length_a   1.000
_cell.length_b   1.000
_cell.length_c   1.000
_cell.angle_alpha   90.00
_cell.angle_beta   90.00
_cell.angle_gamma   90.00
#
_symmetry.space_group_name_H-M   'P 1'
#
loop_
_entity.id
_entity.type
_entity.pdbx_description
1 polymer ?
#
loop_
_entity_poly.entity_id
_entity_poly.type
_entity_poly.pdbx_seq_one_letter_code
_entity_poly.pdbx_strand_id
1 'polypeptide(L)'
;MKSAAALILLLSLAKEALAFSSISSLRSTATTASSSTLFASTSDEDNGALSRRDILTQTITFTTAAATLGLGPLTATADDDKPSAATVVVAGATGQTGRRVLERLAAQPNTSVIAAVRNTDKASKSLSESSTVVRGAMIQKVPSLDAAGIELKQLDVANDSVESITGVLTGAESLVIAVGFVPGNPLKMNAAAHEVDNVGTCKLIDAAKAAGVKKVVLVSSILTNGRAWGQEKSPGFQITNAFGNVLDEKLVAENYLRSSGLDYTIVRPGGLKAKPPTGGLIISGEDTLNSGEISRDLVADVCVASLTDKKASNKVLEIIEAEEGGPKVFNGLNM
;
A
#
# COMPACT_ATOMS: atom_id res chain seq x y z
N MET A 1 18.25 -38.97 3.10
CA MET A 1 16.92 -39.61 2.98
C MET A 1 15.81 -39.00 3.84
N LYS A 2 16.12 -38.20 4.87
CA LYS A 2 15.09 -37.54 5.72
C LYS A 2 14.46 -36.26 5.06
N SER A 3 15.10 -35.67 4.07
CA SER A 3 14.65 -34.43 3.41
C SER A 3 13.53 -34.62 2.39
N ALA A 4 13.52 -35.75 1.67
CA ALA A 4 12.49 -36.02 0.64
C ALA A 4 11.12 -36.35 1.25
N ALA A 5 11.09 -37.03 2.39
CA ALA A 5 9.86 -37.37 3.10
C ALA A 5 9.15 -36.11 3.66
N ALA A 6 9.90 -35.12 4.13
CA ALA A 6 9.35 -33.85 4.61
C ALA A 6 8.74 -33.01 3.49
N LEU A 7 9.33 -33.03 2.31
CA LEU A 7 8.81 -32.31 1.13
C LEU A 7 7.52 -32.95 0.60
N ILE A 8 7.43 -34.28 0.62
CA ILE A 8 6.22 -35.02 0.20
C ILE A 8 5.09 -34.79 1.21
N LEU A 9 5.38 -34.70 2.51
CA LEU A 9 4.40 -34.41 3.54
C LEU A 9 3.87 -32.97 3.44
N LEU A 10 4.72 -32.00 3.15
CA LEU A 10 4.34 -30.59 2.92
C LEU A 10 3.48 -30.43 1.67
N LEU A 11 3.76 -31.15 0.60
CA LEU A 11 2.94 -31.15 -0.63
C LEU A 11 1.59 -31.86 -0.42
N SER A 12 1.52 -32.86 0.46
CA SER A 12 0.28 -33.54 0.83
C SER A 12 -0.62 -32.61 1.68
N LEU A 13 -0.07 -31.93 2.69
CA LEU A 13 -0.80 -30.98 3.53
C LEU A 13 -1.29 -29.76 2.73
N ALA A 14 -0.53 -29.29 1.74
CA ALA A 14 -0.96 -28.23 0.85
C ALA A 14 -2.12 -28.68 -0.07
N LYS A 15 -2.19 -29.96 -0.45
CA LYS A 15 -3.31 -30.52 -1.22
C LYS A 15 -4.59 -30.65 -0.38
N GLU A 16 -4.49 -31.00 0.89
CA GLU A 16 -5.65 -31.12 1.76
C GLU A 16 -6.22 -29.75 2.14
N ALA A 17 -5.38 -28.73 2.33
CA ALA A 17 -5.82 -27.35 2.55
C ALA A 17 -6.54 -26.77 1.31
N LEU A 18 -6.17 -27.19 0.10
CA LEU A 18 -6.84 -26.83 -1.16
C LEU A 18 -8.17 -27.57 -1.36
N ALA A 19 -8.32 -28.80 -0.84
CA ALA A 19 -9.55 -29.59 -0.95
C ALA A 19 -10.66 -29.07 -0.02
N PHE A 20 -10.33 -28.49 1.13
CA PHE A 20 -11.32 -27.95 2.07
C PHE A 20 -11.96 -26.65 1.60
N SER A 21 -11.31 -25.91 0.70
CA SER A 21 -11.84 -24.68 0.09
C SER A 21 -12.88 -24.93 -1.02
N SER A 22 -13.00 -26.16 -1.52
CA SER A 22 -13.85 -26.47 -2.68
C SER A 22 -15.23 -27.03 -2.34
N ILE A 23 -15.56 -27.26 -1.07
CA ILE A 23 -16.82 -27.92 -0.68
C ILE A 23 -17.92 -26.93 -0.27
N SER A 24 -17.64 -25.63 -0.14
CA SER A 24 -18.63 -24.64 0.28
C SER A 24 -19.40 -23.94 -0.87
N SER A 25 -19.20 -24.33 -2.13
CA SER A 25 -19.84 -23.62 -3.28
C SER A 25 -20.95 -24.41 -3.99
N LEU A 26 -21.51 -25.45 -3.38
CA LEU A 26 -22.63 -26.21 -3.96
C LEU A 26 -23.79 -26.26 -2.96
N ARG A 27 -24.57 -25.19 -2.88
CA ARG A 27 -26.02 -25.19 -2.61
C ARG A 27 -26.58 -23.77 -2.57
N SER A 28 -27.21 -23.34 -3.63
CA SER A 28 -28.54 -22.74 -3.65
C SER A 28 -28.88 -22.24 -5.05
N THR A 29 -29.64 -23.05 -5.75
CA THR A 29 -30.46 -22.62 -6.89
C THR A 29 -31.92 -22.71 -6.50
N ALA A 30 -32.70 -21.81 -7.10
CA ALA A 30 -34.18 -21.66 -7.10
C ALA A 30 -34.70 -20.85 -5.92
N THR A 31 -35.46 -19.75 -6.16
CA THR A 31 -36.70 -19.68 -6.87
C THR A 31 -37.08 -18.22 -7.16
N THR A 32 -37.54 -17.97 -8.36
CA THR A 32 -38.24 -16.78 -8.87
C THR A 32 -39.52 -16.50 -8.14
N ALA A 33 -39.88 -15.23 -7.96
CA ALA A 33 -41.24 -14.74 -8.25
C ALA A 33 -41.31 -13.20 -8.25
N SER A 34 -41.83 -12.72 -9.30
CA SER A 34 -42.33 -11.40 -9.71
C SER A 34 -43.40 -10.84 -8.78
N SER A 35 -43.42 -9.52 -8.57
CA SER A 35 -44.64 -8.73 -8.82
C SER A 35 -44.38 -7.23 -8.66
N SER A 36 -44.68 -6.55 -9.73
CA SER A 36 -44.92 -5.12 -9.88
C SER A 36 -46.13 -4.66 -9.09
N THR A 37 -46.12 -3.44 -8.57
CA THR A 37 -47.25 -2.50 -8.69
C THR A 37 -46.80 -1.06 -8.42
N LEU A 38 -47.13 -0.22 -9.37
CA LEU A 38 -47.25 1.23 -9.32
C LEU A 38 -48.25 1.68 -8.26
N PHE A 39 -48.06 2.83 -7.65
CA PHE A 39 -49.09 3.88 -7.59
C PHE A 39 -48.47 5.26 -7.38
N ALA A 40 -49.03 6.20 -8.10
CA ALA A 40 -48.65 7.60 -8.20
C ALA A 40 -49.56 8.48 -7.32
N SER A 41 -49.17 9.77 -7.30
CA SER A 41 -49.97 10.99 -7.05
C SER A 41 -50.12 11.37 -5.56
N THR A 42 -50.02 12.60 -5.23
CA THR A 42 -50.28 13.95 -5.64
C THR A 42 -50.17 14.87 -4.44
N SER A 43 -49.68 16.06 -4.68
CA SER A 43 -50.11 17.42 -4.32
C SER A 43 -50.00 17.81 -2.83
N ASP A 44 -49.69 19.00 -2.42
CA ASP A 44 -49.59 20.34 -2.92
C ASP A 44 -49.03 21.23 -1.81
N GLU A 45 -48.45 22.35 -2.22
CA GLU A 45 -48.47 23.70 -1.59
C GLU A 45 -47.83 23.89 -0.20
N ASP A 46 -47.11 24.91 0.16
CA ASP A 46 -47.00 26.27 -0.38
C ASP A 46 -45.87 27.01 0.35
N ASN A 47 -45.32 28.01 -0.35
CA ASN A 47 -44.79 29.27 0.13
C ASN A 47 -43.52 29.43 0.97
N GLY A 48 -42.62 30.21 0.39
CA GLY A 48 -41.59 30.93 1.11
C GLY A 48 -40.38 31.35 0.31
N ALA A 49 -40.61 32.16 -0.75
CA ALA A 49 -39.50 32.84 -1.44
C ALA A 49 -38.86 33.91 -0.57
N LEU A 50 -37.56 33.85 -0.38
CA LEU A 50 -36.73 35.01 -0.01
C LEU A 50 -35.60 35.19 -1.02
N SER A 51 -35.66 36.38 -1.59
CA SER A 51 -34.94 36.98 -2.69
C SER A 51 -33.42 37.01 -2.47
N ARG A 52 -32.70 36.67 -3.53
CA ARG A 52 -31.32 37.04 -3.74
C ARG A 52 -31.30 38.54 -4.07
N ARG A 53 -30.63 39.33 -3.25
CA ARG A 53 -29.94 40.61 -3.52
C ARG A 53 -29.70 41.31 -2.20
N ASP A 54 -28.42 41.42 -1.87
CA ASP A 54 -27.78 42.59 -1.27
C ASP A 54 -26.51 42.16 -0.53
N ILE A 55 -25.43 42.05 -1.28
CA ILE A 55 -24.09 42.17 -0.70
C ILE A 55 -23.49 43.43 -1.26
N LEU A 56 -23.49 44.48 -0.42
CA LEU A 56 -22.84 45.73 -0.67
C LEU A 56 -21.33 45.54 -0.88
N THR A 57 -20.89 46.01 -2.01
CA THR A 57 -19.47 46.25 -2.32
C THR A 57 -19.01 47.48 -1.56
N GLN A 58 -18.23 47.32 -0.50
CA GLN A 58 -17.49 48.42 0.09
C GLN A 58 -16.10 48.49 -0.59
N THR A 59 -15.98 49.46 -1.48
CA THR A 59 -14.73 49.90 -2.05
C THR A 59 -14.03 50.82 -1.05
N ILE A 60 -12.94 50.33 -0.44
CA ILE A 60 -12.05 51.14 0.37
C ILE A 60 -10.99 51.79 -0.51
N THR A 61 -11.13 53.08 -0.78
CA THR A 61 -10.14 53.88 -1.53
C THR A 61 -9.06 54.32 -0.52
N PHE A 62 -7.85 53.80 -0.66
CA PHE A 62 -6.68 54.35 0.00
C PHE A 62 -6.00 55.40 -0.92
N THR A 63 -6.01 56.62 -0.44
CA THR A 63 -5.24 57.71 -1.07
C THR A 63 -3.79 57.63 -0.58
N THR A 64 -2.87 57.30 -1.48
CA THR A 64 -1.44 57.26 -1.21
C THR A 64 -0.84 58.64 -1.47
N ALA A 65 -0.28 59.23 -0.40
CA ALA A 65 0.63 60.36 -0.51
C ALA A 65 2.01 59.86 -1.00
N ALA A 66 2.47 60.32 -2.13
CA ALA A 66 3.77 59.98 -2.68
C ALA A 66 4.89 60.70 -1.93
N ALA A 67 5.78 59.91 -1.33
CA ALA A 67 7.11 60.37 -0.92
C ALA A 67 8.13 59.69 -1.89
N THR A 68 8.70 60.48 -2.74
CA THR A 68 9.77 60.07 -3.69
C THR A 68 11.08 59.87 -2.92
N LEU A 69 11.46 58.62 -2.74
CA LEU A 69 12.85 58.20 -2.50
C LEU A 69 13.19 57.17 -3.58
N GLY A 70 14.18 57.49 -4.37
CA GLY A 70 14.60 56.68 -5.53
C GLY A 70 15.19 55.34 -5.12
N LEU A 71 14.42 54.31 -5.31
CA LEU A 71 14.87 52.94 -5.37
C LEU A 71 14.32 52.37 -6.66
N GLY A 72 15.20 51.83 -7.50
CA GLY A 72 14.86 51.25 -8.80
C GLY A 72 13.84 50.09 -8.66
N PRO A 73 13.20 49.66 -9.75
CA PRO A 73 12.18 48.64 -9.71
C PRO A 73 12.77 47.33 -9.20
N LEU A 74 12.43 46.95 -7.98
CA LEU A 74 12.52 45.57 -7.54
C LEU A 74 11.49 44.81 -8.35
N THR A 75 11.94 44.09 -9.37
CA THR A 75 11.15 43.04 -10.00
C THR A 75 10.99 41.96 -8.92
N ALA A 76 9.90 42.04 -8.18
CA ALA A 76 9.42 40.87 -7.44
C ALA A 76 9.07 39.82 -8.51
N THR A 77 9.96 38.88 -8.70
CA THR A 77 9.58 37.61 -9.29
C THR A 77 8.55 37.04 -8.33
N ALA A 78 7.28 37.07 -8.74
CA ALA A 78 6.27 36.25 -8.11
C ALA A 78 6.74 34.80 -8.35
N ASP A 79 7.40 34.22 -7.38
CA ASP A 79 7.49 32.76 -7.30
C ASP A 79 6.02 32.28 -7.21
N ASP A 80 5.61 31.61 -8.27
CA ASP A 80 4.36 30.86 -8.30
C ASP A 80 4.41 29.90 -7.11
N ASP A 81 3.76 30.28 -6.02
CA ASP A 81 3.56 29.47 -4.82
C ASP A 81 2.51 28.38 -5.12
N LYS A 82 2.75 27.63 -6.21
CA LYS A 82 2.06 26.41 -6.48
C LYS A 82 2.61 25.39 -5.49
N PRO A 83 1.77 24.85 -4.59
CA PRO A 83 2.24 23.86 -3.65
C PRO A 83 2.97 22.76 -4.42
N SER A 84 4.25 22.58 -4.15
CA SER A 84 5.06 21.52 -4.75
C SER A 84 4.35 20.19 -4.53
N ALA A 85 4.10 19.46 -5.60
CA ALA A 85 3.48 18.15 -5.50
C ALA A 85 4.33 17.24 -4.58
N ALA A 86 3.70 16.60 -3.60
CA ALA A 86 4.38 15.66 -2.73
C ALA A 86 4.90 14.48 -3.57
N THR A 87 6.21 14.24 -3.55
CA THR A 87 6.81 13.14 -4.30
C THR A 87 6.87 11.88 -3.43
N VAL A 88 6.24 10.81 -3.92
CA VAL A 88 6.21 9.50 -3.25
C VAL A 88 6.92 8.46 -4.10
N VAL A 89 7.92 7.78 -3.53
CA VAL A 89 8.56 6.63 -4.17
C VAL A 89 7.92 5.34 -3.71
N VAL A 90 7.61 4.43 -4.64
CA VAL A 90 7.12 3.09 -4.36
C VAL A 90 8.17 2.07 -4.78
N ALA A 91 8.88 1.49 -3.80
CA ALA A 91 9.79 0.38 -4.02
C ALA A 91 9.01 -0.94 -4.12
N GLY A 92 9.26 -1.72 -5.19
CA GLY A 92 8.47 -2.90 -5.50
C GLY A 92 7.17 -2.61 -6.25
N ALA A 93 7.12 -1.51 -7.00
CA ALA A 93 5.96 -0.98 -7.71
C ALA A 93 5.30 -1.97 -8.70
N THR A 94 6.04 -2.91 -9.28
CA THR A 94 5.49 -3.95 -10.16
C THR A 94 4.97 -5.19 -9.42
N GLY A 95 5.19 -5.26 -8.10
CA GLY A 95 4.61 -6.29 -7.24
C GLY A 95 3.10 -6.14 -7.10
N GLN A 96 2.41 -7.19 -6.67
CA GLN A 96 0.94 -7.16 -6.59
C GLN A 96 0.40 -6.12 -5.60
N THR A 97 1.06 -5.89 -4.47
CA THR A 97 0.68 -4.85 -3.50
C THR A 97 1.19 -3.48 -3.98
N GLY A 98 2.48 -3.38 -4.35
CA GLY A 98 3.08 -2.11 -4.79
C GLY A 98 2.36 -1.49 -5.98
N ARG A 99 1.91 -2.29 -6.96
CA ARG A 99 1.10 -1.80 -8.08
C ARG A 99 -0.20 -1.15 -7.62
N ARG A 100 -0.89 -1.74 -6.65
CA ARG A 100 -2.14 -1.17 -6.11
C ARG A 100 -1.91 0.13 -5.34
N VAL A 101 -0.77 0.22 -4.64
CA VAL A 101 -0.33 1.48 -4.03
C VAL A 101 -0.07 2.53 -5.10
N LEU A 102 0.65 2.16 -6.16
CA LEU A 102 0.96 3.03 -7.30
C LEU A 102 -0.30 3.58 -7.96
N GLU A 103 -1.30 2.72 -8.22
CA GLU A 103 -2.60 3.10 -8.81
C GLU A 103 -3.33 4.14 -7.97
N ARG A 104 -3.32 3.98 -6.65
CA ARG A 104 -4.00 4.91 -5.73
C ARG A 104 -3.29 6.25 -5.63
N LEU A 105 -1.95 6.23 -5.61
CA LEU A 105 -1.16 7.45 -5.57
C LEU A 105 -1.27 8.24 -6.87
N ALA A 106 -1.23 7.56 -8.02
CA ALA A 106 -1.39 8.20 -9.33
C ALA A 106 -2.77 8.85 -9.52
N ALA A 107 -3.80 8.35 -8.82
CA ALA A 107 -5.13 8.94 -8.84
C ALA A 107 -5.29 10.16 -7.91
N GLN A 108 -4.30 10.45 -7.04
CA GLN A 108 -4.37 11.60 -6.14
C GLN A 108 -3.89 12.89 -6.86
N PRO A 109 -4.66 13.97 -6.76
CA PRO A 109 -4.21 15.26 -7.26
C PRO A 109 -2.98 15.76 -6.46
N ASN A 110 -2.09 16.47 -7.09
CA ASN A 110 -0.89 17.04 -6.46
C ASN A 110 0.08 16.02 -5.86
N THR A 111 0.09 14.78 -6.37
CA THR A 111 1.06 13.75 -5.99
C THR A 111 1.90 13.39 -7.20
N SER A 112 3.23 13.51 -7.06
CA SER A 112 4.19 12.99 -8.02
C SER A 112 4.62 11.59 -7.57
N VAL A 113 4.59 10.62 -8.49
CA VAL A 113 4.83 9.22 -8.12
C VAL A 113 6.01 8.66 -8.90
N ILE A 114 6.97 8.11 -8.16
CA ILE A 114 8.11 7.39 -8.72
C ILE A 114 7.93 5.89 -8.45
N ALA A 115 7.82 5.11 -9.51
CA ALA A 115 7.81 3.66 -9.45
C ALA A 115 9.25 3.13 -9.52
N ALA A 116 9.79 2.71 -8.39
CA ALA A 116 11.12 2.13 -8.32
C ALA A 116 11.05 0.63 -8.65
N VAL A 117 11.71 0.22 -9.73
CA VAL A 117 11.58 -1.09 -10.36
C VAL A 117 12.91 -1.66 -10.81
N ARG A 118 13.07 -2.98 -10.80
CA ARG A 118 14.34 -3.64 -11.21
C ARG A 118 14.66 -3.50 -12.71
N ASN A 119 13.64 -3.36 -13.54
CA ASN A 119 13.81 -3.20 -14.99
C ASN A 119 12.69 -2.31 -15.53
N THR A 120 13.05 -1.14 -16.02
CA THR A 120 12.12 -0.10 -16.46
C THR A 120 11.34 -0.49 -17.72
N ASP A 121 11.97 -1.20 -18.68
CA ASP A 121 11.31 -1.60 -19.92
C ASP A 121 10.22 -2.65 -19.64
N LYS A 122 10.55 -3.66 -18.83
CA LYS A 122 9.56 -4.66 -18.39
C LYS A 122 8.45 -4.03 -17.56
N ALA A 123 8.79 -3.06 -16.71
CA ALA A 123 7.82 -2.37 -15.89
C ALA A 123 6.87 -1.51 -16.75
N SER A 124 7.39 -0.72 -17.67
CA SER A 124 6.60 0.08 -18.61
C SER A 124 5.58 -0.79 -19.33
N LYS A 125 6.03 -1.89 -19.92
CA LYS A 125 5.15 -2.84 -20.60
C LYS A 125 4.11 -3.46 -19.64
N SER A 126 4.55 -3.90 -18.45
CA SER A 126 3.66 -4.51 -17.45
C SER A 126 2.63 -3.54 -16.87
N LEU A 127 2.92 -2.25 -16.80
CA LEU A 127 2.01 -1.22 -16.30
C LEU A 127 1.02 -0.78 -17.39
N SER A 128 1.47 -0.62 -18.64
CA SER A 128 0.64 -0.14 -19.74
C SER A 128 -0.29 -1.21 -20.34
N GLU A 129 0.03 -2.48 -20.16
CA GLU A 129 -0.78 -3.59 -20.68
C GLU A 129 -1.59 -4.25 -19.57
N SER A 130 -2.83 -4.63 -19.89
CA SER A 130 -3.55 -5.56 -19.02
C SER A 130 -2.88 -6.93 -19.10
N SER A 131 -2.53 -7.49 -17.98
CA SER A 131 -1.83 -8.76 -17.90
C SER A 131 -2.57 -9.78 -17.06
N THR A 132 -2.35 -11.04 -17.35
CA THR A 132 -2.84 -12.14 -16.52
C THR A 132 -1.66 -12.70 -15.73
N VAL A 133 -1.68 -12.50 -14.42
CA VAL A 133 -0.65 -13.07 -13.55
C VAL A 133 -1.11 -14.42 -13.05
N VAL A 134 -0.35 -15.46 -13.38
CA VAL A 134 -0.58 -16.82 -12.92
C VAL A 134 0.48 -17.16 -11.87
N ARG A 135 0.05 -17.46 -10.65
CA ARG A 135 0.91 -17.95 -9.57
C ARG A 135 0.28 -19.20 -8.98
N GLY A 136 0.82 -20.37 -9.33
CA GLY A 136 0.23 -21.64 -8.95
C GLY A 136 -1.18 -21.77 -9.53
N ALA A 137 -2.17 -22.05 -8.68
CA ALA A 137 -3.58 -22.13 -9.08
C ALA A 137 -4.30 -20.78 -9.17
N MET A 138 -3.64 -19.66 -8.82
CA MET A 138 -4.25 -18.34 -8.86
C MET A 138 -4.01 -17.66 -10.21
N ILE A 139 -5.12 -17.27 -10.84
CA ILE A 139 -5.13 -16.48 -12.07
C ILE A 139 -5.71 -15.10 -11.71
N GLN A 140 -4.93 -14.06 -11.90
CA GLN A 140 -5.37 -12.69 -11.64
C GLN A 140 -5.23 -11.86 -12.91
N LYS A 141 -6.32 -11.26 -13.34
CA LYS A 141 -6.30 -10.23 -14.38
C LYS A 141 -5.92 -8.89 -13.75
N VAL A 142 -4.81 -8.33 -14.20
CA VAL A 142 -4.33 -7.01 -13.76
C VAL A 142 -4.68 -6.03 -14.87
N PRO A 143 -5.51 -5.00 -14.62
CA PRO A 143 -5.84 -4.00 -15.64
C PRO A 143 -4.62 -3.17 -16.01
N SER A 144 -4.64 -2.52 -17.16
CA SER A 144 -3.65 -1.50 -17.53
C SER A 144 -3.74 -0.33 -16.56
N LEU A 145 -2.60 0.23 -16.21
CA LEU A 145 -2.51 1.47 -15.46
C LEU A 145 -2.17 2.60 -16.44
N ASP A 146 -2.90 3.69 -16.36
CA ASP A 146 -2.47 4.92 -17.03
C ASP A 146 -1.20 5.40 -16.31
N ALA A 147 -0.08 5.25 -17.00
CA ALA A 147 1.23 5.64 -16.50
C ALA A 147 1.55 7.12 -16.71
N ALA A 148 0.60 7.91 -17.24
CA ALA A 148 0.76 9.35 -17.36
C ALA A 148 0.96 9.96 -15.95
N GLY A 149 2.13 10.57 -15.73
CA GLY A 149 2.50 11.14 -14.42
C GLY A 149 3.22 10.19 -13.47
N ILE A 150 3.53 8.95 -13.89
CA ILE A 150 4.37 8.01 -13.12
C ILE A 150 5.78 8.00 -13.73
N GLU A 151 6.76 8.40 -12.95
CA GLU A 151 8.16 8.27 -13.33
C GLU A 151 8.68 6.86 -12.99
N LEU A 152 9.34 6.21 -13.96
CA LEU A 152 10.00 4.91 -13.71
C LEU A 152 11.47 5.13 -13.42
N LYS A 153 11.95 4.64 -12.26
CA LYS A 153 13.37 4.61 -11.92
C LYS A 153 13.85 3.20 -11.66
N GLN A 154 15.04 2.88 -12.14
CA GLN A 154 15.65 1.58 -11.87
C GLN A 154 16.12 1.51 -10.42
N LEU A 155 15.78 0.41 -9.74
CA LEU A 155 16.19 0.11 -8.38
C LEU A 155 16.16 -1.40 -8.13
N ASP A 156 17.29 -1.99 -7.77
CA ASP A 156 17.42 -3.37 -7.36
C ASP A 156 17.97 -3.45 -5.92
N VAL A 157 17.09 -3.68 -4.96
CA VAL A 157 17.44 -3.70 -3.53
C VAL A 157 18.52 -4.73 -3.18
N ALA A 158 18.64 -5.82 -3.94
CA ALA A 158 19.63 -6.85 -3.71
C ALA A 158 21.04 -6.41 -4.19
N ASN A 159 21.12 -5.77 -5.37
CA ASN A 159 22.37 -5.51 -6.05
C ASN A 159 22.87 -4.07 -5.96
N ASP A 160 21.97 -3.09 -5.81
CA ASP A 160 22.36 -1.68 -5.77
C ASP A 160 23.01 -1.31 -4.43
N SER A 161 23.92 -0.31 -4.48
CA SER A 161 24.49 0.31 -3.29
C SER A 161 23.51 1.29 -2.65
N VAL A 162 23.75 1.65 -1.38
CA VAL A 162 22.96 2.67 -0.68
C VAL A 162 23.00 4.01 -1.40
N GLU A 163 24.17 4.40 -1.95
CA GLU A 163 24.34 5.65 -2.69
C GLU A 163 23.50 5.67 -3.97
N SER A 164 23.48 4.56 -4.73
CA SER A 164 22.64 4.42 -5.91
C SER A 164 21.16 4.55 -5.56
N ILE A 165 20.72 3.86 -4.52
CA ILE A 165 19.32 3.94 -4.02
C ILE A 165 18.99 5.36 -3.54
N THR A 166 19.93 6.03 -2.84
CA THR A 166 19.77 7.42 -2.39
C THR A 166 19.51 8.35 -3.58
N GLY A 167 20.24 8.16 -4.69
CA GLY A 167 20.01 8.92 -5.93
C GLY A 167 18.59 8.76 -6.48
N VAL A 168 18.00 7.55 -6.38
CA VAL A 168 16.60 7.30 -6.77
C VAL A 168 15.62 8.02 -5.86
N LEU A 169 15.92 8.11 -4.55
CA LEU A 169 15.05 8.70 -3.52
C LEU A 169 15.22 10.22 -3.37
N THR A 170 16.22 10.82 -4.02
CA THR A 170 16.47 12.27 -3.90
C THR A 170 15.26 13.07 -4.33
N GLY A 171 14.82 14.00 -3.47
CA GLY A 171 13.63 14.84 -3.67
C GLY A 171 12.30 14.14 -3.29
N ALA A 172 12.33 12.90 -2.87
CA ALA A 172 11.13 12.23 -2.37
C ALA A 172 10.78 12.70 -0.95
N GLU A 173 9.52 12.96 -0.73
CA GLU A 173 8.99 13.25 0.61
C GLU A 173 8.67 11.98 1.38
N SER A 174 8.21 10.95 0.69
CA SER A 174 7.80 9.69 1.30
C SER A 174 8.23 8.47 0.48
N LEU A 175 8.44 7.35 1.19
CA LEU A 175 8.79 6.06 0.60
C LEU A 175 7.80 4.97 1.06
N VAL A 176 7.22 4.25 0.12
CA VAL A 176 6.49 3.00 0.40
C VAL A 176 7.36 1.82 0.01
N ILE A 177 7.67 0.96 0.96
CA ILE A 177 8.45 -0.26 0.77
C ILE A 177 7.50 -1.44 0.67
N ALA A 178 7.22 -1.89 -0.55
CA ALA A 178 6.38 -3.05 -0.86
C ALA A 178 7.19 -4.17 -1.56
N VAL A 179 8.49 -4.23 -1.25
CA VAL A 179 9.37 -5.30 -1.72
C VAL A 179 9.16 -6.57 -0.90
N GLY A 180 9.49 -7.69 -1.50
CA GLY A 180 9.51 -8.99 -0.85
C GLY A 180 10.11 -10.01 -1.81
N PHE A 181 10.82 -11.00 -1.29
CA PHE A 181 11.34 -12.05 -2.13
C PHE A 181 10.21 -12.87 -2.75
N VAL A 182 10.50 -13.48 -3.89
CA VAL A 182 9.57 -14.37 -4.57
C VAL A 182 10.06 -15.80 -4.39
N PRO A 183 9.28 -16.67 -3.72
CA PRO A 183 9.63 -18.08 -3.59
C PRO A 183 9.90 -18.72 -4.95
N GLY A 184 10.99 -19.45 -5.04
CA GLY A 184 11.42 -20.10 -6.27
C GLY A 184 12.24 -21.36 -5.95
N ASN A 185 13.53 -21.37 -6.26
CA ASN A 185 14.40 -22.51 -5.96
C ASN A 185 14.53 -22.72 -4.43
N PRO A 186 14.09 -23.87 -3.89
CA PRO A 186 14.12 -24.16 -2.46
C PRO A 186 15.51 -24.01 -1.82
N LEU A 187 16.57 -24.32 -2.57
CA LEU A 187 17.95 -24.23 -2.07
C LEU A 187 18.44 -22.79 -1.92
N LYS A 188 17.77 -21.82 -2.54
CA LYS A 188 18.15 -20.40 -2.50
C LYS A 188 17.15 -19.53 -1.74
N MET A 189 16.07 -20.10 -1.21
CA MET A 189 15.01 -19.29 -0.58
C MET A 189 15.52 -18.50 0.64
N ASN A 190 16.34 -19.10 1.50
CA ASN A 190 16.89 -18.40 2.68
C ASN A 190 17.77 -17.22 2.25
N ALA A 191 18.65 -17.43 1.29
CA ALA A 191 19.50 -16.35 0.78
C ALA A 191 18.65 -15.23 0.12
N ALA A 192 17.67 -15.60 -0.68
CA ALA A 192 16.82 -14.64 -1.36
C ALA A 192 15.93 -13.83 -0.41
N ALA A 193 15.39 -14.46 0.64
CA ALA A 193 14.65 -13.75 1.69
C ALA A 193 15.58 -12.81 2.46
N HIS A 194 16.77 -13.27 2.85
CA HIS A 194 17.78 -12.45 3.52
C HIS A 194 18.19 -11.24 2.66
N GLU A 195 18.51 -11.46 1.38
CA GLU A 195 18.94 -10.38 0.48
C GLU A 195 17.87 -9.32 0.23
N VAL A 196 16.60 -9.70 0.16
CA VAL A 196 15.52 -8.78 -0.21
C VAL A 196 14.79 -8.24 1.02
N ASP A 197 14.30 -9.13 1.90
CA ASP A 197 13.42 -8.74 3.01
C ASP A 197 14.19 -8.17 4.20
N ASN A 198 15.50 -8.48 4.34
CA ASN A 198 16.38 -7.93 5.36
C ASN A 198 17.34 -6.89 4.74
N VAL A 199 18.45 -7.33 4.15
CA VAL A 199 19.53 -6.45 3.69
C VAL A 199 19.05 -5.38 2.72
N GLY A 200 18.26 -5.75 1.72
CA GLY A 200 17.73 -4.82 0.73
C GLY A 200 16.76 -3.81 1.35
N THR A 201 15.94 -4.24 2.31
CA THR A 201 15.04 -3.34 3.04
C THR A 201 15.83 -2.38 3.94
N CYS A 202 16.88 -2.85 4.63
CA CYS A 202 17.77 -1.99 5.41
C CYS A 202 18.50 -0.94 4.54
N LYS A 203 18.98 -1.33 3.35
CA LYS A 203 19.56 -0.37 2.38
C LYS A 203 18.56 0.71 1.96
N LEU A 204 17.29 0.36 1.73
CA LEU A 204 16.23 1.34 1.44
C LEU A 204 16.02 2.32 2.59
N ILE A 205 16.08 1.85 3.84
CA ILE A 205 15.95 2.69 5.04
C ILE A 205 17.13 3.65 5.17
N ASP A 206 18.36 3.17 4.98
CA ASP A 206 19.56 4.02 4.98
C ASP A 206 19.52 5.08 3.88
N ALA A 207 19.13 4.68 2.68
CA ALA A 207 19.00 5.57 1.55
C ALA A 207 17.89 6.61 1.76
N ALA A 208 16.76 6.21 2.37
CA ALA A 208 15.67 7.13 2.72
C ALA A 208 16.15 8.19 3.72
N LYS A 209 16.93 7.78 4.74
CA LYS A 209 17.52 8.70 5.70
C LYS A 209 18.52 9.66 5.04
N ALA A 210 19.40 9.14 4.17
CA ALA A 210 20.38 9.94 3.45
C ALA A 210 19.75 10.92 2.46
N ALA A 211 18.63 10.55 1.81
CA ALA A 211 17.88 11.40 0.89
C ALA A 211 16.96 12.42 1.59
N GLY A 212 16.84 12.36 2.91
CA GLY A 212 15.95 13.27 3.67
C GLY A 212 14.46 12.96 3.54
N VAL A 213 14.11 11.71 3.22
CA VAL A 213 12.72 11.22 3.21
C VAL A 213 12.11 11.43 4.60
N LYS A 214 10.90 11.99 4.66
CA LYS A 214 10.23 12.31 5.92
C LYS A 214 9.41 11.15 6.45
N LYS A 215 8.78 10.35 5.58
CA LYS A 215 7.87 9.26 5.96
C LYS A 215 8.19 7.97 5.22
N VAL A 216 8.27 6.86 5.97
CA VAL A 216 8.45 5.51 5.41
C VAL A 216 7.26 4.63 5.79
N VAL A 217 6.62 4.00 4.82
CA VAL A 217 5.60 2.98 5.04
C VAL A 217 6.17 1.63 4.59
N LEU A 218 6.34 0.69 5.53
CA LEU A 218 6.88 -0.64 5.28
C LEU A 218 5.76 -1.69 5.29
N VAL A 219 5.62 -2.45 4.21
CA VAL A 219 4.73 -3.61 4.16
C VAL A 219 5.46 -4.83 4.70
N SER A 220 5.02 -5.30 5.86
CA SER A 220 5.54 -6.48 6.54
C SER A 220 4.50 -7.63 6.56
N SER A 221 4.29 -8.32 7.67
CA SER A 221 3.33 -9.42 7.84
C SER A 221 2.92 -9.54 9.30
N ILE A 222 1.69 -10.00 9.58
CA ILE A 222 1.36 -10.52 10.91
C ILE A 222 2.32 -11.65 11.27
N LEU A 223 2.46 -11.94 12.55
CA LEU A 223 3.36 -12.96 13.08
C LEU A 223 4.87 -12.70 12.86
N THR A 224 5.26 -11.56 12.31
CA THR A 224 6.69 -11.23 12.13
C THR A 224 7.46 -11.37 13.45
N ASN A 225 6.88 -10.93 14.57
CA ASN A 225 7.47 -11.09 15.92
C ASN A 225 6.95 -12.35 16.65
N GLY A 226 6.42 -13.34 15.94
CA GLY A 226 5.71 -14.51 16.51
C GLY A 226 6.49 -15.29 17.55
N ARG A 227 7.83 -15.30 17.48
CA ARG A 227 8.68 -15.95 18.49
C ARG A 227 8.60 -15.27 19.86
N ALA A 228 8.54 -13.93 19.89
CA ALA A 228 8.55 -13.17 21.13
C ALA A 228 7.25 -13.33 21.96
N TRP A 229 6.12 -13.59 21.27
CA TRP A 229 4.84 -13.74 21.95
C TRP A 229 4.22 -15.15 21.82
N GLY A 230 5.08 -16.16 21.59
CA GLY A 230 4.71 -17.57 21.70
C GLY A 230 3.95 -18.15 20.51
N GLN A 231 4.04 -17.52 19.34
CA GLN A 231 3.37 -17.95 18.12
C GLN A 231 4.28 -18.74 17.14
N GLU A 232 5.51 -19.06 17.53
CA GLU A 232 6.46 -19.79 16.66
C GLU A 232 5.95 -21.19 16.26
N LYS A 233 5.01 -21.75 17.03
CA LYS A 233 4.37 -23.06 16.75
C LYS A 233 3.03 -22.92 16.04
N SER A 234 2.52 -21.71 15.85
CA SER A 234 1.26 -21.51 15.13
C SER A 234 1.38 -21.92 13.67
N PRO A 235 0.33 -22.49 13.05
CA PRO A 235 0.38 -22.89 11.64
C PRO A 235 0.73 -21.73 10.71
N GLY A 236 0.22 -20.53 10.97
CA GLY A 236 0.50 -19.33 10.19
C GLY A 236 1.99 -18.98 10.20
N PHE A 237 2.64 -19.00 11.38
CA PHE A 237 4.07 -18.75 11.49
C PHE A 237 4.88 -19.82 10.76
N GLN A 238 4.60 -21.10 11.04
CA GLN A 238 5.38 -22.19 10.45
C GLN A 238 5.29 -22.25 8.92
N ILE A 239 4.08 -22.09 8.37
CA ILE A 239 3.87 -22.11 6.93
C ILE A 239 4.56 -20.92 6.27
N THR A 240 4.39 -19.71 6.80
CA THR A 240 4.99 -18.51 6.21
C THR A 240 6.51 -18.54 6.32
N ASN A 241 7.03 -18.90 7.49
CA ASN A 241 8.46 -18.90 7.75
C ASN A 241 9.22 -20.07 7.10
N ALA A 242 8.51 -21.12 6.66
CA ALA A 242 9.09 -22.20 5.85
C ALA A 242 9.63 -21.71 4.49
N PHE A 243 9.18 -20.55 4.05
CA PHE A 243 9.68 -19.90 2.83
C PHE A 243 10.84 -18.96 3.13
N GLY A 244 11.99 -19.52 3.47
CA GLY A 244 13.24 -18.76 3.60
C GLY A 244 13.40 -17.99 4.92
N ASN A 245 12.69 -18.36 5.99
CA ASN A 245 12.65 -17.65 7.27
C ASN A 245 12.19 -16.19 7.12
N VAL A 246 11.28 -15.94 6.18
CA VAL A 246 10.91 -14.59 5.74
C VAL A 246 10.37 -13.72 6.87
N LEU A 247 9.68 -14.29 7.88
CA LEU A 247 9.18 -13.52 9.03
C LEU A 247 10.34 -13.03 9.90
N ASP A 248 11.34 -13.88 10.15
CA ASP A 248 12.53 -13.52 10.91
C ASP A 248 13.34 -12.42 10.17
N GLU A 249 13.50 -12.54 8.85
CA GLU A 249 14.20 -11.54 8.03
C GLU A 249 13.46 -10.18 8.02
N LYS A 250 12.14 -10.19 7.91
CA LYS A 250 11.32 -8.98 8.01
C LYS A 250 11.42 -8.33 9.40
N LEU A 251 11.47 -9.13 10.48
CA LEU A 251 11.62 -8.59 11.83
C LEU A 251 12.92 -7.80 11.99
N VAL A 252 14.01 -8.26 11.39
CA VAL A 252 15.29 -7.52 11.40
C VAL A 252 15.10 -6.14 10.74
N ALA A 253 14.49 -6.08 9.57
CA ALA A 253 14.24 -4.84 8.86
C ALA A 253 13.25 -3.91 9.61
N GLU A 254 12.21 -4.45 10.24
CA GLU A 254 11.30 -3.66 11.09
C GLU A 254 12.05 -3.00 12.26
N ASN A 255 12.86 -3.76 12.98
CA ASN A 255 13.64 -3.25 14.11
C ASN A 255 14.67 -2.21 13.65
N TYR A 256 15.25 -2.40 12.46
CA TYR A 256 16.14 -1.43 11.84
C TYR A 256 15.42 -0.12 11.54
N LEU A 257 14.23 -0.19 10.95
CA LEU A 257 13.40 0.99 10.66
C LEU A 257 13.02 1.74 11.95
N ARG A 258 12.61 1.02 12.99
CA ARG A 258 12.27 1.62 14.31
C ARG A 258 13.43 2.40 14.91
N SER A 259 14.66 1.93 14.73
CA SER A 259 15.87 2.57 15.26
C SER A 259 16.45 3.66 14.36
N SER A 260 15.93 3.82 13.14
CA SER A 260 16.50 4.74 12.14
C SER A 260 16.31 6.23 12.46
N GLY A 261 15.30 6.59 13.27
CA GLY A 261 14.89 7.97 13.55
C GLY A 261 13.97 8.58 12.48
N LEU A 262 13.59 7.82 11.45
CA LEU A 262 12.58 8.23 10.47
C LEU A 262 11.17 8.12 11.06
N ASP A 263 10.23 8.96 10.61
CA ASP A 263 8.81 8.69 10.86
C ASP A 263 8.39 7.49 10.01
N TYR A 264 7.81 6.48 10.66
CA TYR A 264 7.43 5.24 9.97
C TYR A 264 6.01 4.80 10.28
N THR A 265 5.48 3.96 9.38
CA THR A 265 4.37 3.07 9.66
C THR A 265 4.74 1.67 9.15
N ILE A 266 4.70 0.68 10.02
CA ILE A 266 4.87 -0.72 9.66
C ILE A 266 3.47 -1.34 9.52
N VAL A 267 3.13 -1.77 8.32
CA VAL A 267 1.85 -2.41 8.02
C VAL A 267 2.08 -3.91 7.97
N ARG A 268 1.48 -4.65 8.90
CA ARG A 268 1.53 -6.12 8.99
C ARG A 268 0.20 -6.72 8.53
N PRO A 269 0.03 -7.04 7.26
CA PRO A 269 -1.18 -7.68 6.76
C PRO A 269 -1.24 -9.16 7.12
N GLY A 270 -2.45 -9.69 7.23
CA GLY A 270 -2.72 -11.12 7.22
C GLY A 270 -2.46 -11.76 5.85
N GLY A 271 -2.92 -12.97 5.62
CA GLY A 271 -2.78 -13.69 4.35
C GLY A 271 -3.32 -12.86 3.17
N LEU A 272 -2.47 -12.60 2.17
CA LEU A 272 -2.78 -11.66 1.09
C LEU A 272 -3.66 -12.30 0.00
N LYS A 273 -4.88 -11.79 -0.17
CA LYS A 273 -5.80 -12.16 -1.24
C LYS A 273 -5.61 -11.29 -2.48
N ALA A 274 -5.79 -11.90 -3.67
CA ALA A 274 -5.76 -11.18 -4.94
C ALA A 274 -7.14 -10.58 -5.32
N LYS A 275 -8.20 -11.07 -4.69
CA LYS A 275 -9.58 -10.65 -4.95
C LYS A 275 -9.88 -9.29 -4.31
N PRO A 276 -10.83 -8.52 -4.86
CA PRO A 276 -11.36 -7.34 -4.20
C PRO A 276 -11.85 -7.65 -2.78
N PRO A 277 -11.91 -6.65 -1.89
CA PRO A 277 -12.38 -6.86 -0.53
C PRO A 277 -13.84 -7.33 -0.50
N THR A 278 -14.13 -8.26 0.41
CA THR A 278 -15.46 -8.78 0.67
C THR A 278 -16.03 -8.30 2.00
N GLY A 279 -15.15 -7.88 2.90
CA GLY A 279 -15.48 -7.38 4.22
C GLY A 279 -14.77 -6.06 4.55
N GLY A 280 -15.02 -5.54 5.73
CA GLY A 280 -14.42 -4.30 6.23
C GLY A 280 -12.99 -4.51 6.72
N LEU A 281 -12.24 -3.41 6.81
CA LEU A 281 -10.90 -3.38 7.37
C LEU A 281 -10.95 -3.51 8.91
N ILE A 282 -10.16 -4.42 9.45
CA ILE A 282 -9.86 -4.53 10.88
C ILE A 282 -8.41 -4.11 11.09
N ILE A 283 -8.18 -3.16 11.98
CA ILE A 283 -6.86 -2.70 12.40
C ILE A 283 -6.67 -3.07 13.88
N SER A 284 -5.54 -3.66 14.17
CA SER A 284 -5.13 -4.01 15.53
C SER A 284 -3.72 -3.52 15.83
N GLY A 285 -3.39 -3.47 17.10
CA GLY A 285 -2.03 -3.16 17.54
C GLY A 285 -1.06 -4.31 17.27
N GLU A 286 0.19 -4.08 17.60
CA GLU A 286 1.29 -5.03 17.41
C GLU A 286 1.11 -6.31 18.24
N ASP A 287 1.44 -7.45 17.62
CA ASP A 287 1.48 -8.79 18.26
C ASP A 287 0.11 -9.24 18.82
N THR A 288 -0.96 -8.90 18.13
CA THR A 288 -2.34 -9.24 18.55
C THR A 288 -3.02 -10.21 17.60
N LEU A 289 -2.70 -10.19 16.30
CA LEU A 289 -3.35 -11.03 15.30
C LEU A 289 -2.48 -12.23 14.94
N ASN A 290 -3.00 -13.44 15.18
CA ASN A 290 -2.31 -14.69 14.84
C ASN A 290 -2.82 -15.38 13.58
N SER A 291 -3.89 -14.86 12.97
CA SER A 291 -4.52 -15.39 11.76
C SER A 291 -5.38 -14.32 11.08
N GLY A 292 -5.83 -14.63 9.89
CA GLY A 292 -6.71 -13.78 9.08
C GLY A 292 -6.15 -13.56 7.70
N GLU A 293 -7.00 -13.10 6.80
CA GLU A 293 -6.67 -12.77 5.43
C GLU A 293 -7.09 -11.34 5.13
N ILE A 294 -6.51 -10.73 4.08
CA ILE A 294 -6.86 -9.39 3.65
C ILE A 294 -6.67 -9.22 2.14
N SER A 295 -7.57 -8.49 1.51
CA SER A 295 -7.40 -8.04 0.13
C SER A 295 -6.18 -7.12 0.01
N ARG A 296 -5.35 -7.32 -1.03
CA ARG A 296 -4.25 -6.40 -1.35
C ARG A 296 -4.72 -4.98 -1.65
N ASP A 297 -5.99 -4.83 -2.02
CA ASP A 297 -6.61 -3.53 -2.22
C ASP A 297 -6.68 -2.77 -0.90
N LEU A 298 -7.18 -3.38 0.18
CA LEU A 298 -7.20 -2.78 1.51
C LEU A 298 -5.79 -2.51 2.06
N VAL A 299 -4.83 -3.41 1.81
CA VAL A 299 -3.43 -3.14 2.20
C VAL A 299 -2.90 -1.89 1.52
N ALA A 300 -3.18 -1.72 0.23
CA ALA A 300 -2.76 -0.51 -0.50
C ALA A 300 -3.47 0.75 0.03
N ASP A 301 -4.75 0.67 0.36
CA ASP A 301 -5.51 1.77 0.97
C ASP A 301 -4.88 2.20 2.30
N VAL A 302 -4.52 1.24 3.17
CA VAL A 302 -3.84 1.52 4.45
C VAL A 302 -2.46 2.13 4.23
N CYS A 303 -1.67 1.61 3.28
CA CYS A 303 -0.35 2.17 2.98
C CYS A 303 -0.44 3.64 2.55
N VAL A 304 -1.37 3.96 1.65
CA VAL A 304 -1.56 5.32 1.15
C VAL A 304 -2.08 6.25 2.23
N ALA A 305 -3.08 5.83 3.02
CA ALA A 305 -3.59 6.62 4.13
C ALA A 305 -2.53 6.89 5.21
N SER A 306 -1.64 5.93 5.45
CA SER A 306 -0.55 6.04 6.43
C SER A 306 0.50 7.10 6.07
N LEU A 307 0.55 7.55 4.82
CA LEU A 307 1.48 8.61 4.41
C LEU A 307 1.14 9.96 5.03
N THR A 308 -0.14 10.23 5.24
CA THR A 308 -0.64 11.55 5.70
C THR A 308 -1.32 11.52 7.05
N ASP A 309 -1.76 10.36 7.53
CA ASP A 309 -2.43 10.25 8.84
C ASP A 309 -1.39 10.28 9.98
N LYS A 310 -1.42 11.35 10.77
CA LYS A 310 -0.53 11.53 11.94
C LYS A 310 -0.70 10.42 12.99
N LYS A 311 -1.88 9.80 13.06
CA LYS A 311 -2.10 8.68 14.00
C LYS A 311 -1.31 7.44 13.62
N ALA A 312 -0.92 7.30 12.34
CA ALA A 312 -0.08 6.22 11.85
C ALA A 312 1.42 6.44 12.10
N SER A 313 1.82 7.61 12.62
CA SER A 313 3.22 7.96 12.87
C SER A 313 3.81 7.07 13.97
N ASN A 314 4.94 6.43 13.66
CA ASN A 314 5.68 5.52 14.55
C ASN A 314 4.81 4.37 15.09
N LYS A 315 3.94 3.81 14.22
CA LYS A 315 3.02 2.73 14.56
C LYS A 315 3.32 1.45 13.78
N VAL A 316 2.95 0.35 14.42
CA VAL A 316 2.78 -0.95 13.78
C VAL A 316 1.28 -1.25 13.73
N LEU A 317 0.79 -1.53 12.54
CA LEU A 317 -0.62 -1.79 12.28
C LEU A 317 -0.76 -3.24 11.77
N GLU A 318 -1.35 -4.11 12.56
CA GLU A 318 -1.76 -5.43 12.10
C GLU A 318 -3.14 -5.34 11.48
N ILE A 319 -3.26 -5.78 10.23
CA ILE A 319 -4.47 -5.58 9.45
C ILE A 319 -4.99 -6.87 8.83
N ILE A 320 -6.28 -7.10 8.99
CA ILE A 320 -7.03 -8.17 8.34
C ILE A 320 -8.36 -7.65 7.82
N GLU A 321 -9.04 -8.46 7.04
CA GLU A 321 -10.38 -8.20 6.53
C GLU A 321 -11.40 -8.97 7.37
N ALA A 322 -12.49 -8.32 7.76
CA ALA A 322 -13.61 -8.98 8.41
C ALA A 322 -14.19 -10.10 7.52
N GLU A 323 -14.74 -11.16 8.09
CA GLU A 323 -15.26 -12.27 7.31
C GLU A 323 -16.43 -11.75 6.48
N GLU A 324 -17.54 -11.48 6.72
CA GLU A 324 -18.56 -10.91 5.86
C GLU A 324 -19.34 -9.76 6.56
N GLY A 325 -19.83 -8.79 5.80
CA GLY A 325 -20.80 -7.79 6.25
C GLY A 325 -20.24 -6.44 6.73
N GLY A 326 -18.94 -6.17 6.61
CA GLY A 326 -18.39 -4.83 6.83
C GLY A 326 -18.54 -3.91 5.62
N PRO A 327 -18.34 -2.59 5.77
CA PRO A 327 -18.33 -1.67 4.64
C PRO A 327 -17.21 -2.06 3.67
N LYS A 328 -17.58 -2.28 2.40
CA LYS A 328 -16.64 -2.64 1.33
C LYS A 328 -15.82 -1.44 0.85
N VAL A 329 -16.06 -0.29 1.40
CA VAL A 329 -15.38 0.97 1.07
C VAL A 329 -14.42 1.32 2.20
N PHE A 330 -13.20 1.67 1.84
CA PHE A 330 -12.22 2.17 2.79
C PHE A 330 -12.62 3.57 3.28
N ASN A 331 -12.81 3.72 4.58
CA ASN A 331 -13.24 4.96 5.23
C ASN A 331 -12.13 5.59 6.09
N GLY A 332 -10.87 5.37 5.75
CA GLY A 332 -9.73 5.82 6.54
C GLY A 332 -9.26 4.79 7.57
N LEU A 333 -8.23 5.12 8.33
CA LEU A 333 -7.59 4.16 9.23
C LEU A 333 -8.43 3.87 10.48
N ASN A 334 -9.35 4.73 10.89
CA ASN A 334 -10.25 4.56 12.06
C ASN A 334 -9.54 4.01 13.32
N MET A 335 -8.38 4.59 13.67
CA MET A 335 -7.56 4.18 14.81
C MET A 335 -7.94 4.90 16.10
#